data_0d93e40ae2283717ae81fca363bfb222
#
_entry.id   0d93e40ae2283717ae81fca363bfb222
#
_cell.length_a   1.000
_cell.length_b   1.000
_cell.length_c   1.000
_cell.angle_alpha   90.00
_cell.angle_beta   90.00
_cell.angle_gamma   90.00
#
_symmetry.space_group_name_H-M   'P 1'
#
loop_
_entity.id
_entity.type
_entity.pdbx_description
1 polymer ?
#
loop_
_entity_poly.entity_id
_entity_poly.type
_entity_poly.pdbx_seq_one_letter_code
_entity_poly.pdbx_strand_id
1 'polypeptide(L)'
;MNFDIQPSKKMGQEQNFIRLPQNLREELGVLIGQFLQIRGKEELVLQIRSCLTGEVARVSPENFERLQGVEVEFKILEVTLGCDPEFYILYRNQIISAATYLPFAGQIGCDGTLGELRPMYGRHERQVVSNLQKLIPQIPRRMKRSRWAKNLPSDGQQFQIEAHSYYAQMCAGFHVHLGIPPEILNTRKDFNRAAMNHIVQCLDWYVSVPLIPLEVAHQRRVGGGQYGRPGDYRPSNLTLEYRVPGAFYLRSPVLTEGLLGLSLLVTENIVSRLKVASQGFVKLHKLSKADLQEIMPIPEPDKIRQTLLTANITLAQRQIDGIQKQLSELTTYPKHREGIERFLKVVEKKERPRANLLQNWKEQS
;
A
#
# COMPACT_ATOMS: atom_id res chain seq x y z
N MET A 1 9.31 14.44 23.61
CA MET A 1 9.85 13.32 24.39
C MET A 1 11.07 12.78 23.66
N ASN A 2 12.19 12.69 24.34
CA ASN A 2 13.42 12.14 23.77
C ASN A 2 13.71 10.82 24.43
N PHE A 3 13.85 9.77 23.65
CA PHE A 3 14.33 8.48 24.13
C PHE A 3 15.49 8.00 23.26
N ASP A 4 16.37 7.21 23.88
CA ASP A 4 17.58 6.73 23.23
C ASP A 4 17.25 5.63 22.21
N ILE A 5 17.78 5.76 20.99
CA ILE A 5 17.64 4.79 19.91
C ILE A 5 19.01 4.18 19.63
N GLN A 6 19.09 2.86 19.57
CA GLN A 6 20.34 2.16 19.27
C GLN A 6 20.19 1.23 18.05
N PRO A 7 21.25 1.04 17.26
CA PRO A 7 21.25 0.10 16.17
C PRO A 7 21.27 -1.34 16.68
N SER A 8 20.60 -2.22 15.95
CA SER A 8 20.64 -3.65 16.20
C SER A 8 20.98 -4.44 14.94
N LYS A 9 22.12 -5.12 14.93
CA LYS A 9 22.55 -5.98 13.81
C LYS A 9 21.53 -7.09 13.51
N LYS A 10 20.80 -7.58 14.53
CA LYS A 10 19.73 -8.57 14.36
C LYS A 10 18.53 -8.03 13.57
N MET A 11 18.38 -6.72 13.43
CA MET A 11 17.34 -6.05 12.68
C MET A 11 17.75 -5.63 11.27
N GLY A 12 18.84 -6.13 10.72
CA GLY A 12 19.36 -5.72 9.40
C GLY A 12 18.36 -5.86 8.25
N GLN A 13 17.36 -6.74 8.37
CA GLN A 13 16.26 -6.89 7.39
C GLN A 13 14.93 -6.30 7.87
N GLU A 14 14.88 -5.72 9.07
CA GLU A 14 13.67 -5.15 9.70
C GLU A 14 13.58 -3.64 9.50
N GLN A 15 13.74 -3.15 8.27
CA GLN A 15 13.78 -1.70 7.98
C GLN A 15 12.44 -0.99 8.25
N ASN A 16 11.33 -1.72 8.29
CA ASN A 16 10.00 -1.16 8.55
C ASN A 16 9.60 -1.13 10.03
N PHE A 17 10.52 -1.51 10.94
CA PHE A 17 10.18 -1.70 12.33
C PHE A 17 11.08 -0.93 13.30
N ILE A 18 10.46 -0.53 14.42
CA ILE A 18 11.15 -0.10 15.64
C ILE A 18 10.77 -1.08 16.76
N ARG A 19 11.73 -1.55 17.53
CA ARG A 19 11.49 -2.37 18.71
C ARG A 19 11.56 -1.51 19.96
N LEU A 20 10.42 -1.42 20.65
CA LEU A 20 10.30 -0.67 21.90
C LEU A 20 10.16 -1.63 23.09
N PRO A 21 10.93 -1.46 24.17
CA PRO A 21 10.73 -2.16 25.42
C PRO A 21 9.41 -1.78 26.09
N GLN A 22 8.93 -2.58 27.02
CA GLN A 22 7.61 -2.41 27.62
C GLN A 22 7.47 -1.08 28.36
N ASN A 23 8.46 -0.75 29.22
CA ASN A 23 8.49 0.51 29.98
C ASN A 23 8.37 1.73 29.05
N LEU A 24 9.11 1.76 27.95
CA LEU A 24 9.07 2.87 27.00
C LEU A 24 7.73 2.94 26.26
N ARG A 25 7.11 1.80 25.94
CA ARG A 25 5.76 1.78 25.33
C ARG A 25 4.70 2.32 26.29
N GLU A 26 4.78 1.98 27.57
CA GLU A 26 3.88 2.49 28.61
C GLU A 26 4.05 3.99 28.80
N GLU A 27 5.28 4.49 28.88
CA GLU A 27 5.61 5.91 28.97
C GLU A 27 5.08 6.72 27.78
N LEU A 28 5.23 6.19 26.56
CA LEU A 28 4.76 6.81 25.33
C LEU A 28 3.26 6.63 25.10
N GLY A 29 2.59 5.78 25.86
CA GLY A 29 1.18 5.42 25.65
C GLY A 29 0.92 4.71 24.31
N VAL A 30 1.89 3.90 23.83
CA VAL A 30 1.81 3.24 22.52
C VAL A 30 1.65 1.74 22.63
N LEU A 31 0.97 1.15 21.67
CA LEU A 31 0.72 -0.28 21.55
C LEU A 31 1.59 -0.92 20.45
N ILE A 32 1.86 -2.22 20.60
CA ILE A 32 2.46 -3.02 19.53
C ILE A 32 1.54 -3.01 18.33
N GLY A 33 2.12 -2.82 17.14
CA GLY A 33 1.38 -2.73 15.88
C GLY A 33 1.06 -1.31 15.44
N GLN A 34 1.07 -0.33 16.36
CA GLN A 34 0.95 1.07 15.98
C GLN A 34 2.18 1.57 15.23
N PHE A 35 2.03 2.72 14.56
CA PHE A 35 3.09 3.32 13.77
C PHE A 35 3.57 4.62 14.41
N LEU A 36 4.90 4.77 14.43
CA LEU A 36 5.58 5.99 14.81
C LEU A 36 6.14 6.67 13.56
N GLN A 37 5.81 7.94 13.38
CA GLN A 37 6.60 8.84 12.57
C GLN A 37 7.76 9.32 13.42
N ILE A 38 8.96 9.11 12.93
CA ILE A 38 10.20 9.54 13.57
C ILE A 38 10.87 10.51 12.62
N ARG A 39 11.06 11.74 13.07
CA ARG A 39 11.74 12.77 12.32
C ARG A 39 13.12 13.01 12.94
N GLY A 40 14.16 12.64 12.22
CA GLY A 40 15.56 12.90 12.51
C GLY A 40 16.21 13.57 11.29
N LYS A 41 17.38 13.13 10.88
CA LYS A 41 18.01 13.54 9.61
C LYS A 41 17.10 13.24 8.41
N GLU A 42 16.40 12.11 8.46
CA GLU A 42 15.32 11.76 7.55
C GLU A 42 14.02 11.46 8.33
N GLU A 43 12.89 11.56 7.66
CA GLU A 43 11.61 11.15 8.23
C GLU A 43 11.36 9.67 7.93
N LEU A 44 11.11 8.89 8.98
CA LEU A 44 10.80 7.47 8.88
C LEU A 44 9.42 7.18 9.50
N VAL A 45 8.70 6.25 8.90
CA VAL A 45 7.49 5.67 9.48
C VAL A 45 7.78 4.21 9.80
N LEU A 46 7.81 3.90 11.10
CA LEU A 46 8.19 2.59 11.61
C LEU A 46 7.07 1.99 12.45
N GLN A 47 6.82 0.70 12.25
CA GLN A 47 5.85 -0.03 13.05
C GLN A 47 6.47 -0.51 14.36
N ILE A 48 5.73 -0.37 15.45
CA ILE A 48 6.15 -0.77 16.79
C ILE A 48 6.08 -2.29 16.94
N ARG A 49 7.20 -2.88 17.35
CA ARG A 49 7.30 -4.27 17.82
C ARG A 49 7.83 -4.31 19.23
N SER A 50 7.59 -5.43 19.94
CA SER A 50 8.17 -5.65 21.26
C SER A 50 9.69 -5.79 21.16
N CYS A 51 10.38 -5.29 22.19
CA CYS A 51 11.75 -5.64 22.50
C CYS A 51 11.71 -6.61 23.69
N LEU A 52 12.29 -7.79 23.53
CA LEU A 52 12.28 -8.81 24.58
C LEU A 52 13.32 -8.55 25.68
N THR A 53 14.33 -7.74 25.40
CA THR A 53 15.43 -7.45 26.33
C THR A 53 15.92 -6.02 26.16
N GLY A 54 16.21 -5.36 27.28
CA GLY A 54 16.80 -4.02 27.33
C GLY A 54 15.81 -2.89 27.58
N GLU A 55 16.34 -1.70 27.84
CA GLU A 55 15.58 -0.49 28.21
C GLU A 55 15.55 0.56 27.09
N VAL A 56 16.20 0.30 25.96
CA VAL A 56 16.35 1.27 24.85
C VAL A 56 15.64 0.81 23.59
N ALA A 57 15.16 1.78 22.82
CA ALA A 57 14.57 1.52 21.51
C ALA A 57 15.63 0.99 20.52
N ARG A 58 15.24 0.08 19.64
CA ARG A 58 16.15 -0.52 18.64
C ARG A 58 15.59 -0.41 17.23
N VAL A 59 16.46 -0.05 16.30
CA VAL A 59 16.18 0.01 14.86
C VAL A 59 17.25 -0.74 14.07
N SER A 60 17.02 -0.95 12.77
CA SER A 60 18.08 -1.47 11.90
C SER A 60 19.27 -0.49 11.82
N PRO A 61 20.49 -0.97 11.55
CA PRO A 61 21.66 -0.09 11.39
C PRO A 61 21.43 1.00 10.33
N GLU A 62 20.80 0.68 9.22
CA GLU A 62 20.47 1.63 8.15
C GLU A 62 19.53 2.74 8.66
N ASN A 63 18.46 2.38 9.39
CA ASN A 63 17.55 3.38 9.95
C ASN A 63 18.23 4.24 11.02
N PHE A 64 19.16 3.66 11.78
CA PHE A 64 19.92 4.40 12.76
C PHE A 64 20.76 5.50 12.10
N GLU A 65 21.47 5.21 11.02
CA GLU A 65 22.22 6.20 10.24
C GLU A 65 21.35 7.33 9.68
N ARG A 66 20.11 7.00 9.28
CA ARG A 66 19.12 7.95 8.76
C ARG A 66 18.51 8.86 9.84
N LEU A 67 18.58 8.45 11.10
CA LEU A 67 18.04 9.19 12.23
C LEU A 67 19.11 9.99 13.00
N GLN A 68 20.41 9.64 12.84
CA GLN A 68 21.51 10.25 13.61
C GLN A 68 21.70 11.75 13.36
N GLY A 69 22.18 12.43 14.39
CA GLY A 69 22.75 13.78 14.31
C GLY A 69 21.75 14.92 14.50
N VAL A 70 20.49 14.64 14.82
CA VAL A 70 19.45 15.65 15.08
C VAL A 70 18.58 15.21 16.25
N GLU A 71 17.95 16.16 16.91
CA GLU A 71 16.90 15.87 17.88
C GLU A 71 15.76 15.11 17.20
N VAL A 72 15.34 14.00 17.81
CA VAL A 72 14.37 13.09 17.21
C VAL A 72 12.97 13.40 17.73
N GLU A 73 12.09 13.81 16.83
CA GLU A 73 10.67 14.03 17.13
C GLU A 73 9.85 12.78 16.83
N PHE A 74 8.89 12.47 17.69
CA PHE A 74 8.00 11.30 17.58
C PHE A 74 6.55 11.73 17.46
N LYS A 75 5.82 11.06 16.55
CA LYS A 75 4.38 11.22 16.41
C LYS A 75 3.73 9.87 16.16
N ILE A 76 2.69 9.55 16.93
CA ILE A 76 1.84 8.38 16.66
C ILE A 76 0.99 8.70 15.44
N LEU A 77 0.96 7.77 14.47
CA LEU A 77 0.11 7.88 13.29
C LEU A 77 -1.09 6.96 13.44
N GLU A 78 -2.29 7.52 13.24
CA GLU A 78 -3.54 6.74 13.23
C GLU A 78 -3.73 5.98 11.93
N VAL A 79 -3.26 6.57 10.81
CA VAL A 79 -3.29 5.95 9.49
C VAL A 79 -1.91 6.01 8.85
N THR A 80 -1.47 4.91 8.27
CA THR A 80 -0.25 4.83 7.47
C THR A 80 -0.49 4.10 6.18
N LEU A 81 0.42 4.28 5.24
CA LEU A 81 0.33 3.75 3.89
C LEU A 81 1.55 2.91 3.57
N GLY A 82 1.33 1.74 3.01
CA GLY A 82 2.34 0.87 2.41
C GLY A 82 1.76 0.19 1.18
N CYS A 83 2.58 -0.58 0.51
CA CYS A 83 2.16 -1.43 -0.60
C CYS A 83 3.14 -2.57 -0.82
N ASP A 84 2.69 -3.62 -1.49
CA ASP A 84 3.51 -4.70 -2.02
C ASP A 84 3.09 -5.05 -3.45
N PRO A 85 3.39 -4.13 -4.42
CA PRO A 85 3.06 -4.36 -5.81
C PRO A 85 3.91 -5.47 -6.42
N GLU A 86 3.25 -6.33 -7.20
CA GLU A 86 3.85 -7.43 -7.93
C GLU A 86 4.26 -7.02 -9.34
N PHE A 87 5.25 -7.72 -9.92
CA PHE A 87 5.71 -7.50 -11.27
C PHE A 87 6.21 -8.80 -11.92
N TYR A 88 6.23 -8.80 -13.25
CA TYR A 88 6.75 -9.90 -14.05
C TYR A 88 8.20 -9.67 -14.43
N ILE A 89 8.98 -10.74 -14.43
CA ILE A 89 10.27 -10.80 -15.09
C ILE A 89 10.05 -11.56 -16.39
N LEU A 90 10.25 -10.89 -17.53
CA LEU A 90 10.07 -11.49 -18.86
C LEU A 90 11.40 -11.63 -19.58
N TYR A 91 11.56 -12.75 -20.27
CA TYR A 91 12.61 -12.98 -21.24
C TYR A 91 12.00 -13.53 -22.52
N ARG A 92 12.20 -12.88 -23.66
CA ARG A 92 11.54 -13.23 -24.93
C ARG A 92 10.03 -13.39 -24.80
N ASN A 93 9.38 -12.48 -24.07
CA ASN A 93 7.94 -12.49 -23.74
C ASN A 93 7.46 -13.72 -22.92
N GLN A 94 8.37 -14.53 -22.39
CA GLN A 94 8.05 -15.63 -21.49
C GLN A 94 8.29 -15.21 -20.04
N ILE A 95 7.41 -15.64 -19.14
CA ILE A 95 7.54 -15.39 -17.71
C ILE A 95 8.70 -16.22 -17.17
N ILE A 96 9.62 -15.56 -16.52
CA ILE A 96 10.70 -16.18 -15.76
C ILE A 96 10.35 -16.08 -14.27
N SER A 97 10.43 -17.20 -13.54
CA SER A 97 10.14 -17.21 -12.11
C SER A 97 11.08 -16.30 -11.34
N ALA A 98 10.48 -15.31 -10.65
CA ALA A 98 11.22 -14.37 -9.82
C ALA A 98 11.93 -15.08 -8.64
N ALA A 99 11.36 -16.17 -8.11
CA ALA A 99 11.97 -16.96 -7.04
C ALA A 99 13.36 -17.54 -7.42
N THR A 100 13.69 -17.62 -8.71
CA THR A 100 15.00 -18.01 -9.17
C THR A 100 16.05 -16.92 -8.90
N TYR A 101 15.65 -15.65 -8.97
CA TYR A 101 16.61 -14.54 -8.98
C TYR A 101 16.45 -13.57 -7.80
N LEU A 102 15.29 -13.58 -7.15
CA LEU A 102 14.98 -12.69 -6.04
C LEU A 102 14.72 -13.49 -4.75
N PRO A 103 15.06 -12.95 -3.57
CA PRO A 103 14.78 -13.59 -2.30
C PRO A 103 13.29 -13.50 -1.95
N PHE A 104 12.79 -14.38 -1.11
CA PHE A 104 11.42 -14.29 -0.56
C PHE A 104 11.22 -13.08 0.35
N ALA A 105 12.28 -12.61 1.01
CA ALA A 105 12.24 -11.50 1.96
C ALA A 105 12.99 -10.27 1.44
N GLY A 106 12.75 -9.14 2.10
CA GLY A 106 13.38 -7.86 1.79
C GLY A 106 12.53 -6.95 0.91
N GLN A 107 13.03 -5.74 0.67
CA GLN A 107 12.31 -4.72 -0.08
C GLN A 107 12.13 -5.04 -1.57
N ILE A 108 13.08 -5.78 -2.15
CA ILE A 108 13.01 -6.33 -3.51
C ILE A 108 13.07 -7.84 -3.35
N GLY A 109 11.93 -8.49 -3.53
CA GLY A 109 11.76 -9.91 -3.31
C GLY A 109 10.85 -10.56 -4.34
N CYS A 110 10.31 -11.70 -3.97
CA CYS A 110 9.32 -12.41 -4.77
C CYS A 110 8.19 -12.97 -3.91
N ASP A 111 7.03 -13.14 -4.55
CA ASP A 111 5.96 -14.01 -4.11
C ASP A 111 5.77 -15.09 -5.20
N GLY A 112 6.30 -16.28 -4.94
CA GLY A 112 6.33 -17.37 -5.93
C GLY A 112 7.00 -16.96 -7.25
N THR A 113 6.23 -17.00 -8.33
CA THR A 113 6.70 -16.68 -9.69
C THR A 113 6.88 -15.18 -9.93
N LEU A 114 6.14 -14.35 -9.22
CA LEU A 114 6.15 -12.90 -9.40
C LEU A 114 7.24 -12.25 -8.55
N GLY A 115 7.84 -11.18 -9.07
CA GLY A 115 8.63 -10.26 -8.26
C GLY A 115 7.70 -9.38 -7.44
N GLU A 116 8.15 -8.96 -6.27
CA GLU A 116 7.38 -8.14 -5.34
C GLU A 116 8.26 -7.05 -4.73
N LEU A 117 7.73 -5.86 -4.66
CA LEU A 117 8.37 -4.71 -4.02
C LEU A 117 7.70 -4.42 -2.68
N ARG A 118 8.47 -4.26 -1.61
CA ARG A 118 8.01 -3.93 -0.26
C ARG A 118 8.69 -2.64 0.21
N PRO A 119 8.24 -1.47 -0.30
CA PRO A 119 8.81 -0.19 0.12
C PRO A 119 8.56 0.06 1.60
N MET A 120 9.33 0.97 2.18
CA MET A 120 9.02 1.46 3.53
C MET A 120 7.66 2.14 3.56
N TYR A 121 6.98 2.00 4.70
CA TYR A 121 5.72 2.68 4.96
C TYR A 121 5.89 4.21 4.94
N GLY A 122 4.80 4.88 4.63
CA GLY A 122 4.72 6.33 4.63
C GLY A 122 3.45 6.84 5.29
N ARG A 123 3.44 8.12 5.60
CA ARG A 123 2.26 8.87 6.02
C ARG A 123 1.62 9.65 4.86
N HIS A 124 2.22 9.56 3.68
CA HIS A 124 1.82 10.27 2.49
C HIS A 124 2.18 9.42 1.25
N GLU A 125 1.35 9.44 0.22
CA GLU A 125 1.58 8.67 -1.01
C GLU A 125 2.92 8.98 -1.68
N ARG A 126 3.34 10.25 -1.70
CA ARG A 126 4.62 10.67 -2.29
C ARG A 126 5.83 10.03 -1.60
N GLN A 127 5.74 9.80 -0.30
CA GLN A 127 6.81 9.12 0.44
C GLN A 127 6.96 7.67 -0.03
N VAL A 128 5.84 6.95 -0.21
CA VAL A 128 5.85 5.56 -0.71
C VAL A 128 6.31 5.51 -2.16
N VAL A 129 5.85 6.44 -3.01
CA VAL A 129 6.30 6.57 -4.40
C VAL A 129 7.81 6.83 -4.48
N SER A 130 8.34 7.73 -3.65
CA SER A 130 9.78 8.00 -3.58
C SER A 130 10.57 6.76 -3.16
N ASN A 131 10.04 5.95 -2.23
CA ASN A 131 10.66 4.68 -1.84
C ASN A 131 10.65 3.67 -3.02
N LEU A 132 9.57 3.58 -3.78
CA LEU A 132 9.52 2.75 -5.00
C LEU A 132 10.49 3.23 -6.08
N GLN A 133 10.62 4.55 -6.28
CA GLN A 133 11.62 5.13 -7.21
C GLN A 133 13.04 4.71 -6.88
N LYS A 134 13.36 4.56 -5.60
CA LYS A 134 14.68 4.07 -5.15
C LYS A 134 14.84 2.57 -5.39
N LEU A 135 13.77 1.77 -5.30
CA LEU A 135 13.84 0.31 -5.38
C LEU A 135 13.82 -0.21 -6.82
N ILE A 136 12.94 0.30 -7.67
CA ILE A 136 12.71 -0.23 -9.01
C ILE A 136 13.99 -0.28 -9.86
N PRO A 137 14.84 0.76 -9.92
CA PRO A 137 16.08 0.72 -10.67
C PRO A 137 17.09 -0.31 -10.14
N GLN A 138 16.93 -0.77 -8.91
CA GLN A 138 17.82 -1.75 -8.28
C GLN A 138 17.45 -3.20 -8.61
N ILE A 139 16.26 -3.47 -9.17
CA ILE A 139 15.82 -4.85 -9.50
C ILE A 139 16.86 -5.60 -10.32
N PRO A 140 17.38 -5.07 -11.47
CA PRO A 140 18.36 -5.80 -12.27
C PRO A 140 19.66 -6.09 -11.51
N ARG A 141 20.13 -5.15 -10.68
CA ARG A 141 21.31 -5.34 -9.84
C ARG A 141 21.07 -6.43 -8.78
N ARG A 142 19.85 -6.49 -8.23
CA ARG A 142 19.46 -7.52 -7.24
C ARG A 142 19.46 -8.90 -7.89
N MET A 143 18.89 -9.04 -9.10
CA MET A 143 18.89 -10.28 -9.86
C MET A 143 20.31 -10.80 -10.15
N LYS A 144 21.23 -9.90 -10.54
CA LYS A 144 22.65 -10.25 -10.80
C LYS A 144 23.41 -10.77 -9.57
N ARG A 145 22.92 -10.48 -8.35
CA ARG A 145 23.53 -11.01 -7.11
C ARG A 145 23.02 -12.40 -6.71
N SER A 146 22.02 -12.93 -7.41
CA SER A 146 21.55 -14.29 -7.18
C SER A 146 22.65 -15.31 -7.50
N ARG A 147 22.70 -16.40 -6.75
CA ARG A 147 23.54 -17.57 -7.06
C ARG A 147 23.26 -18.17 -8.46
N TRP A 148 22.08 -17.90 -9.00
CA TRP A 148 21.63 -18.36 -10.31
C TRP A 148 21.91 -17.34 -11.42
N ALA A 149 22.57 -16.22 -11.12
CA ALA A 149 22.86 -15.17 -12.12
C ALA A 149 23.71 -15.68 -13.30
N LYS A 150 24.52 -16.72 -13.09
CA LYS A 150 25.27 -17.38 -14.16
C LYS A 150 24.37 -18.04 -15.22
N ASN A 151 23.12 -18.33 -14.87
CA ASN A 151 22.11 -18.90 -15.77
C ASN A 151 21.27 -17.80 -16.47
N LEU A 152 21.58 -16.52 -16.22
CA LEU A 152 20.98 -15.44 -16.98
C LEU A 152 21.43 -15.58 -18.44
N PRO A 153 20.50 -15.48 -19.40
CA PRO A 153 20.85 -15.58 -20.82
C PRO A 153 21.93 -14.58 -21.20
N SER A 154 22.94 -15.06 -21.93
CA SER A 154 24.07 -14.26 -22.39
C SER A 154 23.95 -13.82 -23.85
N ASP A 155 22.79 -13.99 -24.46
CA ASP A 155 22.53 -13.72 -25.89
C ASP A 155 22.35 -12.24 -26.24
N GLY A 156 22.69 -11.33 -25.30
CA GLY A 156 22.55 -9.87 -25.47
C GLY A 156 21.12 -9.33 -25.31
N GLN A 157 20.14 -10.20 -25.14
CA GLN A 157 18.77 -9.76 -24.86
C GLN A 157 18.62 -9.40 -23.37
N GLN A 158 17.94 -8.30 -23.11
CA GLN A 158 17.69 -7.84 -21.74
C GLN A 158 16.40 -8.42 -21.20
N PHE A 159 16.39 -8.71 -19.89
CA PHE A 159 15.15 -8.96 -19.17
C PHE A 159 14.28 -7.71 -19.19
N GLN A 160 13.00 -7.93 -19.37
CA GLN A 160 11.97 -6.90 -19.19
C GLN A 160 11.35 -7.06 -17.81
N ILE A 161 11.24 -5.97 -17.08
CA ILE A 161 10.58 -5.91 -15.78
C ILE A 161 9.26 -5.17 -16.02
N GLU A 162 8.15 -5.91 -16.00
CA GLU A 162 6.88 -5.37 -16.48
C GLU A 162 5.76 -5.50 -15.43
N ALA A 163 4.85 -4.52 -15.43
CA ALA A 163 3.66 -4.53 -14.60
C ALA A 163 2.41 -4.73 -15.46
N HIS A 164 1.74 -5.83 -15.23
CA HIS A 164 0.45 -6.20 -15.81
C HIS A 164 -0.44 -6.74 -14.70
N SER A 165 -1.74 -6.43 -14.74
CA SER A 165 -2.68 -7.04 -13.79
C SER A 165 -3.04 -8.48 -14.16
N TYR A 166 -2.88 -8.83 -15.44
CA TYR A 166 -3.08 -10.17 -15.97
C TYR A 166 -2.20 -10.37 -17.20
N TYR A 167 -1.39 -11.42 -17.20
CA TYR A 167 -0.52 -11.77 -18.32
C TYR A 167 -0.29 -13.28 -18.36
N ALA A 168 -0.41 -13.89 -19.55
CA ALA A 168 -0.20 -15.33 -19.75
C ALA A 168 -0.90 -16.21 -18.69
N GLN A 169 -2.18 -15.93 -18.43
CA GLN A 169 -3.05 -16.64 -17.46
C GLN A 169 -2.63 -16.47 -15.98
N MET A 170 -1.72 -15.57 -15.68
CA MET A 170 -1.28 -15.27 -14.32
C MET A 170 -1.78 -13.88 -13.90
N CYS A 171 -2.29 -13.78 -12.66
CA CYS A 171 -2.68 -12.51 -12.05
C CYS A 171 -1.51 -11.90 -11.30
N ALA A 172 -1.41 -10.56 -11.31
CA ALA A 172 -0.53 -9.82 -10.43
C ALA A 172 -1.29 -8.65 -9.79
N GLY A 173 -1.05 -8.43 -8.50
CA GLY A 173 -1.73 -7.44 -7.68
C GLY A 173 -0.88 -6.19 -7.40
N PHE A 174 -1.60 -5.13 -7.04
CA PHE A 174 -1.02 -4.00 -6.34
C PHE A 174 -1.74 -3.92 -4.99
N HIS A 175 -1.21 -4.60 -3.99
CA HIS A 175 -1.84 -4.62 -2.68
C HIS A 175 -1.48 -3.35 -1.92
N VAL A 176 -2.52 -2.68 -1.40
CA VAL A 176 -2.35 -1.46 -0.60
C VAL A 176 -2.46 -1.81 0.87
N HIS A 177 -1.42 -1.51 1.63
CA HIS A 177 -1.38 -1.75 3.07
C HIS A 177 -1.74 -0.48 3.82
N LEU A 178 -2.88 -0.50 4.49
CA LEU A 178 -3.38 0.60 5.29
C LEU A 178 -3.19 0.23 6.77
N GLY A 179 -2.23 0.88 7.43
CA GLY A 179 -2.12 0.84 8.88
C GLY A 179 -3.28 1.65 9.46
N ILE A 180 -4.15 1.01 10.23
CA ILE A 180 -5.31 1.63 10.86
C ILE A 180 -5.37 1.21 12.33
N PRO A 181 -6.14 1.92 13.18
CA PRO A 181 -6.21 1.61 14.61
C PRO A 181 -6.50 0.12 14.90
N PRO A 182 -5.78 -0.49 15.86
CA PRO A 182 -5.97 -1.91 16.20
C PRO A 182 -7.40 -2.26 16.61
N GLU A 183 -8.11 -1.29 17.14
CA GLU A 183 -9.53 -1.43 17.54
C GLU A 183 -10.43 -1.75 16.34
N ILE A 184 -10.09 -1.23 15.15
CA ILE A 184 -10.80 -1.53 13.90
C ILE A 184 -10.32 -2.87 13.33
N LEU A 185 -9.01 -3.16 13.41
CA LEU A 185 -8.39 -4.40 12.88
C LEU A 185 -8.77 -5.65 13.66
N ASN A 186 -9.25 -5.52 14.90
CA ASN A 186 -9.58 -6.66 15.75
C ASN A 186 -10.79 -7.44 15.26
N THR A 187 -10.58 -8.27 14.25
CA THR A 187 -11.63 -9.07 13.57
C THR A 187 -12.16 -10.24 14.41
N ARG A 188 -11.58 -10.54 15.57
CA ARG A 188 -12.06 -11.61 16.46
C ARG A 188 -13.41 -11.29 17.11
N LYS A 189 -13.79 -10.01 17.12
CA LYS A 189 -15.10 -9.57 17.60
C LYS A 189 -15.95 -9.23 16.36
N ASP A 190 -17.10 -9.89 16.22
CA ASP A 190 -18.05 -9.64 15.13
C ASP A 190 -18.43 -8.16 14.98
N PHE A 191 -18.27 -7.39 16.05
CA PHE A 191 -18.56 -5.98 16.14
C PHE A 191 -17.74 -5.07 15.21
N ASN A 192 -16.50 -5.46 14.91
CA ASN A 192 -15.62 -4.62 14.08
C ASN A 192 -15.72 -4.97 12.60
N ARG A 193 -16.37 -6.09 12.28
CA ARG A 193 -16.53 -6.58 10.92
C ARG A 193 -17.34 -5.62 10.05
N ALA A 194 -18.37 -4.99 10.61
CA ALA A 194 -19.18 -4.01 9.90
C ALA A 194 -18.37 -2.77 9.49
N ALA A 195 -17.59 -2.20 10.41
CA ALA A 195 -16.71 -1.06 10.13
C ALA A 195 -15.63 -1.42 9.10
N MET A 196 -15.00 -2.59 9.24
CA MET A 196 -13.98 -3.08 8.29
C MET A 196 -14.57 -3.28 6.90
N ASN A 197 -15.72 -3.96 6.80
CA ASN A 197 -16.42 -4.15 5.53
C ASN A 197 -16.81 -2.83 4.88
N HIS A 198 -17.24 -1.85 5.68
CA HIS A 198 -17.57 -0.53 5.18
C HIS A 198 -16.34 0.18 4.62
N ILE A 199 -15.20 0.15 5.31
CA ILE A 199 -13.93 0.69 4.79
C ILE A 199 -13.59 0.05 3.43
N VAL A 200 -13.67 -1.27 3.33
CA VAL A 200 -13.36 -1.99 2.09
C VAL A 200 -14.32 -1.62 0.96
N GLN A 201 -15.63 -1.50 1.25
CA GLN A 201 -16.62 -1.07 0.27
C GLN A 201 -16.41 0.38 -0.19
N CYS A 202 -15.97 1.26 0.72
CA CYS A 202 -15.56 2.63 0.36
C CYS A 202 -14.32 2.63 -0.54
N LEU A 203 -13.35 1.77 -0.26
CA LEU A 203 -12.18 1.60 -1.15
C LEU A 203 -12.59 1.05 -2.52
N ASP A 204 -13.51 0.09 -2.57
CA ASP A 204 -14.06 -0.39 -3.83
C ASP A 204 -14.70 0.72 -4.64
N TRP A 205 -15.50 1.58 -3.99
CA TRP A 205 -16.22 2.66 -4.67
C TRP A 205 -15.32 3.83 -5.05
N TYR A 206 -14.61 4.39 -4.08
CA TYR A 206 -13.86 5.64 -4.25
C TYR A 206 -12.48 5.44 -4.85
N VAL A 207 -11.93 4.24 -4.80
CA VAL A 207 -10.62 3.93 -5.35
C VAL A 207 -10.74 3.04 -6.59
N SER A 208 -11.32 1.84 -6.47
CA SER A 208 -11.27 0.87 -7.55
C SER A 208 -12.20 1.18 -8.72
N VAL A 209 -13.34 1.86 -8.51
CA VAL A 209 -14.19 2.31 -9.64
C VAL A 209 -13.46 3.32 -10.54
N PRO A 210 -12.78 4.37 -10.03
CA PRO A 210 -11.96 5.26 -10.84
C PRO A 210 -10.81 4.59 -11.60
N LEU A 211 -10.37 3.42 -11.17
CA LEU A 211 -9.30 2.68 -11.86
C LEU A 211 -9.77 1.98 -13.14
N ILE A 212 -11.05 1.61 -13.26
CA ILE A 212 -11.58 0.79 -14.36
C ILE A 212 -11.25 1.34 -15.76
N PRO A 213 -11.33 2.64 -16.06
CA PRO A 213 -11.08 3.14 -17.42
C PRO A 213 -9.67 2.87 -17.95
N LEU A 214 -8.70 2.72 -17.07
CA LEU A 214 -7.31 2.44 -17.43
C LEU A 214 -7.01 0.94 -17.45
N GLU A 215 -7.54 0.20 -16.48
CA GLU A 215 -7.29 -1.22 -16.28
C GLU A 215 -8.48 -2.07 -16.73
N VAL A 216 -8.39 -2.70 -17.89
CA VAL A 216 -9.42 -3.62 -18.40
C VAL A 216 -9.04 -5.08 -18.06
N ALA A 217 -8.74 -5.34 -16.80
CA ALA A 217 -8.31 -6.67 -16.34
C ALA A 217 -9.44 -7.44 -15.63
N HIS A 218 -10.63 -7.49 -16.23
CA HIS A 218 -11.74 -8.23 -15.64
C HIS A 218 -11.43 -9.73 -15.47
N GLN A 219 -10.56 -10.30 -16.33
CA GLN A 219 -10.10 -11.70 -16.21
C GLN A 219 -9.47 -11.97 -14.84
N ARG A 220 -8.74 -11.01 -14.28
CA ARG A 220 -8.18 -11.11 -12.93
C ARG A 220 -9.26 -11.26 -11.86
N ARG A 221 -10.42 -10.60 -12.05
CA ARG A 221 -11.52 -10.56 -11.08
C ARG A 221 -12.53 -11.67 -11.25
N VAL A 222 -12.73 -12.20 -12.47
CA VAL A 222 -13.73 -13.23 -12.79
C VAL A 222 -13.12 -14.58 -13.15
N GLY A 223 -11.86 -14.60 -13.56
CA GLY A 223 -11.14 -15.83 -13.92
C GLY A 223 -10.79 -16.70 -12.70
N GLY A 224 -10.34 -17.92 -12.95
CA GLY A 224 -10.04 -18.93 -11.92
C GLY A 224 -8.99 -18.56 -10.86
N GLY A 225 -8.30 -17.42 -10.99
CA GLY A 225 -7.29 -16.94 -10.06
C GLY A 225 -7.81 -16.38 -8.75
N GLN A 226 -9.09 -16.08 -8.65
CA GLN A 226 -9.75 -15.54 -7.45
C GLN A 226 -9.14 -14.26 -6.83
N TYR A 227 -8.24 -13.59 -7.53
CA TYR A 227 -7.53 -12.41 -7.02
C TYR A 227 -8.18 -11.10 -7.45
N GLY A 228 -8.24 -10.13 -6.51
CA GLY A 228 -8.71 -8.78 -6.79
C GLY A 228 -10.20 -8.66 -7.05
N ARG A 229 -11.01 -9.58 -6.49
CA ARG A 229 -12.47 -9.47 -6.51
C ARG A 229 -12.92 -8.25 -5.70
N PRO A 230 -14.07 -7.66 -6.04
CA PRO A 230 -14.66 -6.64 -5.18
C PRO A 230 -14.78 -7.14 -3.74
N GLY A 231 -14.33 -6.33 -2.79
CA GLY A 231 -14.27 -6.70 -1.39
C GLY A 231 -13.10 -7.59 -1.00
N ASP A 232 -12.12 -7.83 -1.88
CA ASP A 232 -10.95 -8.65 -1.55
C ASP A 232 -9.99 -7.88 -0.64
N TYR A 233 -9.84 -8.38 0.58
CA TYR A 233 -8.91 -7.85 1.57
C TYR A 233 -8.40 -8.94 2.51
N ARG A 234 -7.24 -8.70 3.08
CA ARG A 234 -6.65 -9.54 4.11
C ARG A 234 -6.37 -8.71 5.35
N PRO A 235 -7.08 -8.92 6.47
CA PRO A 235 -6.75 -8.27 7.71
C PRO A 235 -5.53 -8.94 8.32
N SER A 236 -4.59 -8.13 8.79
CA SER A 236 -3.54 -8.60 9.68
C SER A 236 -3.69 -7.92 11.04
N ASN A 237 -2.91 -8.34 12.04
CA ASN A 237 -2.88 -7.63 13.32
C ASN A 237 -2.30 -6.20 13.19
N LEU A 238 -1.85 -5.81 12.02
CA LEU A 238 -0.99 -4.66 11.79
C LEU A 238 -1.53 -3.72 10.72
N THR A 239 -2.18 -4.26 9.67
CA THR A 239 -2.68 -3.50 8.53
C THR A 239 -3.91 -4.16 7.93
N LEU A 240 -4.74 -3.34 7.30
CA LEU A 240 -5.69 -3.78 6.30
C LEU A 240 -4.96 -3.84 4.95
N GLU A 241 -4.78 -5.01 4.39
CA GLU A 241 -4.28 -5.20 3.03
C GLU A 241 -5.46 -5.22 2.06
N TYR A 242 -5.59 -4.15 1.28
CA TYR A 242 -6.60 -4.04 0.23
C TYR A 242 -6.05 -4.59 -1.09
N ARG A 243 -6.72 -5.61 -1.67
CA ARG A 243 -6.15 -6.47 -2.73
C ARG A 243 -6.82 -6.32 -4.11
N VAL A 244 -7.80 -5.44 -4.22
CA VAL A 244 -8.57 -5.26 -5.46
C VAL A 244 -7.77 -4.64 -6.61
N PRO A 245 -6.87 -3.65 -6.42
CA PRO A 245 -6.08 -3.09 -7.50
C PRO A 245 -5.10 -4.10 -8.12
N GLY A 246 -4.89 -4.01 -9.42
CA GLY A 246 -3.92 -4.84 -10.14
C GLY A 246 -2.56 -4.17 -10.32
N ALA A 247 -1.56 -4.96 -10.67
CA ALA A 247 -0.18 -4.49 -10.82
C ALA A 247 0.01 -3.42 -11.93
N PHE A 248 -0.97 -3.24 -12.82
CA PHE A 248 -0.96 -2.18 -13.84
C PHE A 248 -0.60 -0.81 -13.25
N TYR A 249 -1.04 -0.51 -12.03
CA TYR A 249 -0.82 0.80 -11.39
C TYR A 249 0.61 1.05 -10.94
N LEU A 250 1.47 0.02 -10.98
CA LEU A 250 2.91 0.17 -10.80
C LEU A 250 3.60 0.74 -12.05
N ARG A 251 2.94 0.82 -13.20
CA ARG A 251 3.57 1.24 -14.48
C ARG A 251 4.20 2.62 -14.43
N SER A 252 3.66 3.54 -13.66
CA SER A 252 4.25 4.88 -13.55
C SER A 252 4.05 5.50 -12.16
N PRO A 253 4.92 6.45 -11.78
CA PRO A 253 4.78 7.19 -10.54
C PRO A 253 3.41 7.85 -10.39
N VAL A 254 2.86 8.43 -11.46
CA VAL A 254 1.54 9.12 -11.43
C VAL A 254 0.39 8.15 -11.14
N LEU A 255 0.38 6.97 -11.76
CA LEU A 255 -0.63 5.94 -11.49
C LEU A 255 -0.53 5.44 -10.05
N THR A 256 0.69 5.17 -9.60
CA THR A 256 0.95 4.72 -8.23
C THR A 256 0.54 5.77 -7.21
N GLU A 257 0.92 7.04 -7.43
CA GLU A 257 0.59 8.15 -6.52
C GLU A 257 -0.92 8.35 -6.42
N GLY A 258 -1.64 8.29 -7.54
CA GLY A 258 -3.09 8.42 -7.55
C GLY A 258 -3.80 7.30 -6.82
N LEU A 259 -3.44 6.04 -7.08
CA LEU A 259 -3.97 4.88 -6.36
C LEU A 259 -3.75 5.00 -4.85
N LEU A 260 -2.52 5.27 -4.45
CA LEU A 260 -2.14 5.38 -3.04
C LEU A 260 -2.78 6.60 -2.38
N GLY A 261 -2.84 7.75 -3.07
CA GLY A 261 -3.47 8.97 -2.58
C GLY A 261 -4.97 8.82 -2.35
N LEU A 262 -5.69 8.20 -3.30
CA LEU A 262 -7.10 7.89 -3.14
C LEU A 262 -7.34 6.94 -1.95
N SER A 263 -6.53 5.89 -1.83
CA SER A 263 -6.65 4.92 -0.73
C SER A 263 -6.41 5.55 0.63
N LEU A 264 -5.39 6.40 0.74
CA LEU A 264 -5.07 7.10 1.98
C LEU A 264 -6.13 8.13 2.36
N LEU A 265 -6.56 8.96 1.40
CA LEU A 265 -7.62 9.97 1.59
C LEU A 265 -8.90 9.35 2.15
N VAL A 266 -9.39 8.28 1.50
CA VAL A 266 -10.60 7.57 1.92
C VAL A 266 -10.44 7.01 3.34
N THR A 267 -9.31 6.36 3.61
CA THR A 267 -9.06 5.72 4.90
C THR A 267 -8.90 6.74 6.02
N GLU A 268 -8.14 7.82 5.82
CA GLU A 268 -7.97 8.89 6.81
C GLU A 268 -9.31 9.50 7.24
N ASN A 269 -10.18 9.77 6.26
CA ASN A 269 -11.49 10.35 6.56
C ASN A 269 -12.41 9.38 7.29
N ILE A 270 -12.47 8.10 6.88
CA ILE A 270 -13.29 7.11 7.56
C ILE A 270 -12.80 6.89 8.99
N VAL A 271 -11.50 6.68 9.19
CA VAL A 271 -10.92 6.45 10.53
C VAL A 271 -11.18 7.63 11.46
N SER A 272 -10.96 8.85 10.97
CA SER A 272 -11.23 10.07 11.76
C SER A 272 -12.71 10.18 12.18
N ARG A 273 -13.64 9.94 11.26
CA ARG A 273 -15.08 10.00 11.55
C ARG A 273 -15.55 8.84 12.43
N LEU A 274 -15.03 7.62 12.21
CA LEU A 274 -15.28 6.48 13.10
C LEU A 274 -14.84 6.78 14.52
N LYS A 275 -13.67 7.41 14.71
CA LYS A 275 -13.15 7.80 16.03
C LYS A 275 -14.12 8.71 16.75
N VAL A 276 -14.65 9.73 16.07
CA VAL A 276 -15.63 10.67 16.65
C VAL A 276 -16.94 9.96 16.94
N ALA A 277 -17.53 9.26 15.98
CA ALA A 277 -18.83 8.60 16.12
C ALA A 277 -18.84 7.50 17.19
N SER A 278 -17.71 6.82 17.39
CA SER A 278 -17.56 5.73 18.35
C SER A 278 -16.90 6.13 19.67
N GLN A 279 -16.72 7.43 19.93
CA GLN A 279 -16.08 7.95 21.13
C GLN A 279 -14.68 7.33 21.36
N GLY A 280 -13.77 7.55 20.43
CA GLY A 280 -12.42 7.02 20.51
C GLY A 280 -12.33 5.50 20.28
N PHE A 281 -13.20 4.94 19.41
CA PHE A 281 -13.35 3.53 19.08
C PHE A 281 -13.97 2.65 20.18
N VAL A 282 -14.25 3.18 21.37
CA VAL A 282 -14.84 2.40 22.49
C VAL A 282 -16.22 1.85 22.13
N LYS A 283 -17.03 2.63 21.42
CA LYS A 283 -18.40 2.27 21.01
C LYS A 283 -18.51 1.83 19.56
N LEU A 284 -17.42 1.40 18.93
CA LEU A 284 -17.38 0.99 17.52
C LEU A 284 -18.45 -0.10 17.22
N HIS A 285 -18.65 -1.03 18.14
CA HIS A 285 -19.61 -2.11 18.06
C HIS A 285 -21.10 -1.67 18.11
N LYS A 286 -21.36 -0.40 18.46
CA LYS A 286 -22.71 0.15 18.52
C LYS A 286 -23.14 0.87 17.25
N LEU A 287 -22.20 1.10 16.32
CA LEU A 287 -22.50 1.77 15.05
C LEU A 287 -23.39 0.87 14.17
N SER A 288 -24.51 1.42 13.77
CA SER A 288 -25.42 0.80 12.82
C SER A 288 -24.92 0.93 11.38
N LYS A 289 -25.55 0.21 10.44
CA LYS A 289 -25.28 0.39 9.01
C LYS A 289 -25.60 1.84 8.55
N ALA A 290 -26.60 2.47 9.13
CA ALA A 290 -26.95 3.86 8.83
C ALA A 290 -25.85 4.83 9.30
N ASP A 291 -25.33 4.66 10.52
CA ASP A 291 -24.21 5.46 11.02
C ASP A 291 -22.98 5.34 10.12
N LEU A 292 -22.67 4.15 9.64
CA LEU A 292 -21.55 3.93 8.72
C LEU A 292 -21.76 4.64 7.37
N GLN A 293 -23.01 4.66 6.86
CA GLN A 293 -23.34 5.39 5.64
C GLN A 293 -23.24 6.92 5.82
N GLU A 294 -23.54 7.45 7.00
CA GLU A 294 -23.32 8.88 7.32
C GLU A 294 -21.83 9.22 7.41
N ILE A 295 -21.00 8.28 7.90
CA ILE A 295 -19.55 8.45 7.98
C ILE A 295 -18.96 8.62 6.57
N MET A 296 -19.30 7.74 5.63
CA MET A 296 -18.90 7.87 4.24
C MET A 296 -19.94 7.18 3.33
N PRO A 297 -20.73 7.93 2.58
CA PRO A 297 -21.82 7.38 1.79
C PRO A 297 -21.29 6.60 0.59
N ILE A 298 -21.86 5.44 0.34
CA ILE A 298 -21.58 4.59 -0.82
C ILE A 298 -22.89 4.08 -1.42
N PRO A 299 -22.94 3.77 -2.73
CA PRO A 299 -24.06 3.06 -3.32
C PRO A 299 -24.26 1.68 -2.71
N GLU A 300 -25.38 1.03 -3.06
CA GLU A 300 -25.62 -0.35 -2.67
C GLU A 300 -24.46 -1.26 -3.09
N PRO A 301 -23.97 -2.14 -2.20
CA PRO A 301 -22.81 -2.99 -2.44
C PRO A 301 -22.88 -3.81 -3.73
N ASP A 302 -24.05 -4.28 -4.11
CA ASP A 302 -24.24 -5.05 -5.35
C ASP A 302 -23.99 -4.21 -6.60
N LYS A 303 -24.33 -2.93 -6.59
CA LYS A 303 -24.02 -2.00 -7.68
C LYS A 303 -22.51 -1.80 -7.83
N ILE A 304 -21.82 -1.61 -6.72
CA ILE A 304 -20.34 -1.49 -6.70
C ILE A 304 -19.72 -2.77 -7.26
N ARG A 305 -20.13 -3.91 -6.71
CA ARG A 305 -19.66 -5.22 -7.13
C ARG A 305 -19.88 -5.47 -8.62
N GLN A 306 -21.07 -5.19 -9.13
CA GLN A 306 -21.38 -5.35 -10.56
C GLN A 306 -20.49 -4.45 -11.41
N THR A 307 -20.31 -3.17 -11.02
CA THR A 307 -19.46 -2.24 -11.75
C THR A 307 -18.01 -2.77 -11.88
N LEU A 308 -17.46 -3.27 -10.80
CA LEU A 308 -16.08 -3.81 -10.75
C LEU A 308 -15.93 -5.13 -11.50
N LEU A 309 -16.89 -6.04 -11.39
CA LEU A 309 -16.85 -7.37 -12.05
C LEU A 309 -17.01 -7.24 -13.56
N THR A 310 -17.86 -6.36 -14.05
CA THR A 310 -18.07 -6.16 -15.47
C THR A 310 -16.98 -5.30 -16.12
N ALA A 311 -16.18 -4.62 -15.31
CA ALA A 311 -15.20 -3.62 -15.75
C ALA A 311 -15.79 -2.65 -16.80
N ASN A 312 -17.03 -2.21 -16.56
CA ASN A 312 -17.75 -1.36 -17.50
C ASN A 312 -17.20 0.05 -17.51
N ILE A 313 -16.36 0.36 -18.49
CA ILE A 313 -15.66 1.64 -18.63
C ILE A 313 -16.67 2.81 -18.70
N THR A 314 -17.76 2.67 -19.47
CA THR A 314 -18.76 3.73 -19.63
C THR A 314 -19.48 4.02 -18.31
N LEU A 315 -19.85 2.98 -17.58
CA LEU A 315 -20.48 3.13 -16.27
C LEU A 315 -19.52 3.76 -15.26
N ALA A 316 -18.27 3.30 -15.21
CA ALA A 316 -17.24 3.84 -14.33
C ALA A 316 -17.00 5.34 -14.63
N GLN A 317 -16.85 5.71 -15.89
CA GLN A 317 -16.63 7.10 -16.28
C GLN A 317 -17.77 8.03 -15.84
N ARG A 318 -19.03 7.58 -15.93
CA ARG A 318 -20.19 8.36 -15.45
C ARG A 318 -20.18 8.56 -13.93
N GLN A 319 -19.51 7.70 -13.18
CA GLN A 319 -19.43 7.82 -11.72
C GLN A 319 -18.25 8.68 -11.25
N ILE A 320 -17.20 8.81 -12.07
CA ILE A 320 -15.94 9.49 -11.66
C ILE A 320 -16.20 10.94 -11.24
N ASP A 321 -16.98 11.70 -11.98
CA ASP A 321 -17.27 13.12 -11.65
C ASP A 321 -17.97 13.25 -10.30
N GLY A 322 -18.95 12.38 -10.04
CA GLY A 322 -19.64 12.31 -8.75
C GLY A 322 -18.71 11.89 -7.60
N ILE A 323 -17.85 10.90 -7.85
CA ILE A 323 -16.83 10.45 -6.89
C ILE A 323 -15.85 11.59 -6.61
N GLN A 324 -15.31 12.23 -7.64
CA GLN A 324 -14.38 13.35 -7.48
C GLN A 324 -14.99 14.50 -6.68
N LYS A 325 -16.25 14.85 -6.95
CA LYS A 325 -16.97 15.88 -6.19
C LYS A 325 -17.04 15.49 -4.71
N GLN A 326 -17.49 14.28 -4.38
CA GLN A 326 -17.57 13.80 -3.01
C GLN A 326 -16.21 13.79 -2.31
N LEU A 327 -15.14 13.34 -3.00
CA LEU A 327 -13.80 13.34 -2.45
C LEU A 327 -13.27 14.75 -2.20
N SER A 328 -13.59 15.71 -3.06
CA SER A 328 -13.15 17.11 -2.92
C SER A 328 -13.75 17.83 -1.70
N GLU A 329 -14.88 17.32 -1.17
CA GLU A 329 -15.53 17.81 0.04
C GLU A 329 -14.90 17.28 1.35
N LEU A 330 -14.00 16.29 1.24
CA LEU A 330 -13.34 15.68 2.40
C LEU A 330 -12.28 16.62 2.98
N THR A 331 -12.22 16.71 4.31
CA THR A 331 -11.36 17.65 5.05
C THR A 331 -9.87 17.48 4.72
N THR A 332 -9.43 16.25 4.46
CA THR A 332 -8.03 15.95 4.14
C THR A 332 -7.71 15.98 2.63
N TYR A 333 -8.70 16.23 1.77
CA TYR A 333 -8.51 16.28 0.31
C TYR A 333 -7.40 17.24 -0.13
N PRO A 334 -7.28 18.48 0.41
CA PRO A 334 -6.21 19.40 0.01
C PRO A 334 -4.81 18.81 0.13
N LYS A 335 -4.59 17.89 1.08
CA LYS A 335 -3.32 17.22 1.34
C LYS A 335 -2.92 16.29 0.18
N HIS A 336 -3.90 15.64 -0.47
CA HIS A 336 -3.70 14.63 -1.51
C HIS A 336 -4.06 15.12 -2.92
N ARG A 337 -4.60 16.34 -3.01
CA ARG A 337 -5.23 16.91 -4.20
C ARG A 337 -4.36 16.78 -5.45
N GLU A 338 -3.12 17.21 -5.38
CA GLU A 338 -2.25 17.30 -6.56
C GLU A 338 -2.01 15.93 -7.21
N GLY A 339 -1.72 14.89 -6.41
CA GLY A 339 -1.52 13.52 -6.89
C GLY A 339 -2.81 12.94 -7.49
N ILE A 340 -3.94 13.15 -6.81
CA ILE A 340 -5.25 12.67 -7.25
C ILE A 340 -5.68 13.34 -8.56
N GLU A 341 -5.58 14.68 -8.65
CA GLU A 341 -5.98 15.40 -9.86
C GLU A 341 -5.09 15.06 -11.07
N ARG A 342 -3.77 14.87 -10.85
CA ARG A 342 -2.88 14.39 -11.93
C ARG A 342 -3.29 13.01 -12.42
N PHE A 343 -3.60 12.11 -11.50
CA PHE A 343 -4.08 10.76 -11.81
C PHE A 343 -5.40 10.79 -12.58
N LEU A 344 -6.40 11.56 -12.12
CA LEU A 344 -7.70 11.64 -12.78
C LEU A 344 -7.61 12.20 -14.20
N LYS A 345 -6.68 13.14 -14.47
CA LYS A 345 -6.38 13.60 -15.83
C LYS A 345 -5.85 12.45 -16.73
N VAL A 346 -5.02 11.56 -16.20
CA VAL A 346 -4.55 10.38 -16.94
C VAL A 346 -5.72 9.41 -17.21
N VAL A 347 -6.62 9.24 -16.23
CA VAL A 347 -7.84 8.44 -16.40
C VAL A 347 -8.75 9.00 -17.47
N GLU A 348 -9.02 10.31 -17.46
CA GLU A 348 -9.85 11.02 -18.44
C GLU A 348 -9.30 10.85 -19.86
N LYS A 349 -8.00 11.06 -20.03
CA LYS A 349 -7.32 10.91 -21.33
C LYS A 349 -7.09 9.45 -21.74
N LYS A 350 -7.38 8.49 -20.85
CA LYS A 350 -7.10 7.05 -21.04
C LYS A 350 -5.65 6.75 -21.40
N GLU A 351 -4.72 7.53 -20.86
CA GLU A 351 -3.30 7.37 -21.11
C GLU A 351 -2.79 6.10 -20.38
N ARG A 352 -2.21 5.17 -21.16
CA ARG A 352 -1.66 3.93 -20.62
C ARG A 352 -0.16 3.91 -20.78
N PRO A 353 0.62 4.07 -19.70
CA PRO A 353 2.07 3.95 -19.75
C PRO A 353 2.50 2.57 -20.25
N ARG A 354 3.68 2.48 -20.87
CA ARG A 354 4.29 1.22 -21.27
C ARG A 354 4.44 0.29 -20.06
N ALA A 355 4.47 -1.02 -20.30
CA ALA A 355 4.53 -2.00 -19.23
C ALA A 355 5.88 -2.03 -18.51
N ASN A 356 6.98 -1.65 -19.20
CA ASN A 356 8.34 -1.73 -18.69
C ASN A 356 8.59 -0.70 -17.58
N LEU A 357 8.82 -1.18 -16.36
CA LEU A 357 9.03 -0.35 -15.18
C LEU A 357 10.32 0.47 -15.26
N LEU A 358 11.41 -0.13 -15.77
CA LEU A 358 12.71 0.53 -15.81
C LEU A 358 12.74 1.75 -16.74
N GLN A 359 11.79 1.84 -17.68
CA GLN A 359 11.65 3.01 -18.56
C GLN A 359 10.87 4.14 -17.90
N ASN A 360 9.83 3.81 -17.12
CA ASN A 360 8.90 4.79 -16.58
C ASN A 360 9.32 5.33 -15.21
N TRP A 361 10.18 4.60 -14.49
CA TRP A 361 10.67 4.95 -13.16
C TRP A 361 12.14 5.43 -13.15
N LYS A 362 12.65 5.86 -14.30
CA LYS A 362 13.93 6.56 -14.34
C LYS A 362 13.79 7.86 -13.55
N GLU A 363 14.78 8.16 -12.73
CA GLU A 363 14.87 9.47 -12.10
C GLU A 363 14.78 10.53 -13.20
N GLN A 364 13.81 11.43 -13.06
CA GLN A 364 13.84 12.69 -13.80
C GLN A 364 15.01 13.48 -13.22
N SER A 365 16.17 13.37 -13.92
CA SER A 365 17.37 14.14 -13.63
C SER A 365 17.09 15.62 -13.77
#